data_e9f7265c5fc4487b55bc65c9a91b12e3
#
_entry.id   e9f7265c5fc4487b55bc65c9a91b12e3
#
_cell.length_a   1.000
_cell.length_b   1.000
_cell.length_c   1.000
_cell.angle_alpha   90.00
_cell.angle_beta   90.00
_cell.angle_gamma   90.00
#
_symmetry.space_group_name_H-M   'P 1'
#
loop_
_entity.id
_entity.type
_entity.pdbx_description
1 polymer ?
#
loop_
_entity_poly.entity_id
_entity_poly.type
_entity_poly.pdbx_seq_one_letter_code
_entity_poly.pdbx_strand_id
1 'polypeptide(L)'
;MNQIWQFWHAQLTDDLINDIINIGEQYPVADAGLGFDGSTANNNTRKSEIRWINPNDYQSKFIVDMLWYFAKEANRSAFGFDIDYLPDIQFTKYSADENGKYDWHCDTFWANPSTYDRKISLVIQLTDPSEYDGGDFQLDPQYPALPAAALRDKGSVIAFPSFLNHRVTPVTRGVRRSLVSWIQGPKFR
;
A
#
# COMPACT_ATOMS: atom_id res chain seq x y z
N MET A 1 -21.03 -1.89 6.61
CA MET A 1 -19.57 -2.14 6.78
C MET A 1 -19.39 -2.67 8.20
N ASN A 2 -18.97 -3.94 8.35
CA ASN A 2 -18.85 -4.60 9.66
C ASN A 2 -17.49 -4.37 10.33
N GLN A 3 -16.48 -4.07 9.54
CA GLN A 3 -15.12 -3.74 9.97
C GLN A 3 -14.54 -2.70 9.01
N ILE A 4 -13.61 -1.88 9.51
CA ILE A 4 -12.99 -0.82 8.69
C ILE A 4 -11.60 -1.19 8.17
N TRP A 5 -11.08 -2.35 8.55
CA TRP A 5 -9.84 -2.95 8.01
C TRP A 5 -9.87 -4.47 8.16
N GLN A 6 -9.09 -5.14 7.34
CA GLN A 6 -8.80 -6.57 7.41
C GLN A 6 -7.29 -6.76 7.50
N PHE A 7 -6.84 -7.73 8.28
CA PHE A 7 -5.43 -7.97 8.53
C PHE A 7 -5.10 -9.45 8.49
N TRP A 8 -4.01 -9.78 7.86
CA TRP A 8 -3.43 -11.12 7.79
C TRP A 8 -1.98 -11.04 8.27
N HIS A 9 -1.68 -11.71 9.38
CA HIS A 9 -0.38 -11.69 10.01
C HIS A 9 0.59 -12.65 9.31
N ALA A 10 1.74 -12.13 8.83
CA ALA A 10 2.86 -12.91 8.27
C ALA A 10 2.44 -14.02 7.30
N GLN A 11 1.55 -13.70 6.34
CA GLN A 11 0.97 -14.69 5.43
C GLN A 11 1.89 -15.06 4.27
N LEU A 12 2.84 -14.19 3.90
CA LEU A 12 3.74 -14.44 2.79
C LEU A 12 5.01 -15.13 3.28
N THR A 13 5.47 -16.12 2.52
CA THR A 13 6.76 -16.77 2.77
C THR A 13 7.93 -15.86 2.37
N ASP A 14 9.11 -16.11 2.92
CA ASP A 14 10.33 -15.37 2.58
C ASP A 14 10.67 -15.45 1.10
N ASP A 15 10.50 -16.62 0.47
CA ASP A 15 10.75 -16.78 -0.96
C ASP A 15 9.83 -15.88 -1.79
N LEU A 16 8.54 -15.86 -1.49
CA LEU A 16 7.58 -15.01 -2.19
C LEU A 16 7.90 -13.52 -2.00
N ILE A 17 8.31 -13.12 -0.80
CA ILE A 17 8.70 -11.75 -0.51
C ILE A 17 9.96 -11.36 -1.28
N ASN A 18 10.96 -12.25 -1.33
CA ASN A 18 12.19 -12.02 -2.09
C ASN A 18 11.90 -11.88 -3.60
N ASP A 19 11.01 -12.70 -4.14
CA ASP A 19 10.58 -12.58 -5.54
C ASP A 19 9.90 -11.23 -5.81
N ILE A 20 9.02 -10.78 -4.91
CA ILE A 20 8.38 -9.45 -5.02
C ILE A 20 9.42 -8.33 -4.99
N ILE A 21 10.40 -8.40 -4.08
CA ILE A 21 11.47 -7.39 -3.97
C ILE A 21 12.32 -7.39 -5.25
N ASN A 22 12.76 -8.58 -5.70
CA ASN A 22 13.58 -8.72 -6.91
C ASN A 22 12.86 -8.16 -8.15
N ILE A 23 11.57 -8.44 -8.31
CA ILE A 23 10.77 -7.88 -9.41
C ILE A 23 10.62 -6.37 -9.25
N GLY A 24 10.27 -5.90 -8.05
CA GLY A 24 10.10 -4.47 -7.80
C GLY A 24 11.36 -3.66 -8.12
N GLU A 25 12.53 -4.18 -7.77
CA GLU A 25 13.81 -3.49 -8.00
C GLU A 25 14.26 -3.46 -9.48
N GLN A 26 13.65 -4.24 -10.35
CA GLN A 26 13.91 -4.19 -11.80
C GLN A 26 13.23 -3.00 -12.50
N TYR A 27 12.16 -2.47 -11.92
CA TYR A 27 11.46 -1.32 -12.52
C TYR A 27 12.19 -0.01 -12.21
N PRO A 28 12.12 0.98 -13.11
CA PRO A 28 12.77 2.27 -12.88
C PRO A 28 12.17 3.01 -11.69
N VAL A 29 13.01 3.77 -11.01
CA VAL A 29 12.55 4.72 -9.99
C VAL A 29 11.67 5.78 -10.67
N ALA A 30 10.53 6.05 -10.08
CA ALA A 30 9.62 7.10 -10.51
C ALA A 30 9.49 8.18 -9.43
N ASP A 31 9.14 9.37 -9.86
CA ASP A 31 8.82 10.46 -8.93
C ASP A 31 7.59 10.09 -8.09
N ALA A 32 7.72 10.26 -6.78
CA ALA A 32 6.62 10.03 -5.84
C ALA A 32 5.62 11.21 -5.92
N GLY A 33 4.87 11.30 -7.03
CA GLY A 33 3.81 12.30 -7.21
C GLY A 33 2.72 12.18 -6.15
N LEU A 34 2.09 13.31 -5.80
CA LEU A 34 0.86 13.35 -5.02
C LEU A 34 -0.30 13.58 -5.99
N GLY A 35 -1.23 12.60 -6.04
CA GLY A 35 -2.47 12.77 -6.79
C GLY A 35 -2.40 12.46 -8.28
N PHE A 36 -3.57 12.56 -8.93
CA PHE A 36 -3.79 12.26 -10.36
C PHE A 36 -3.21 13.31 -11.31
N ASP A 37 -2.89 14.50 -10.82
CA ASP A 37 -2.49 15.65 -11.65
C ASP A 37 -0.98 15.77 -11.85
N GLY A 38 -0.18 14.82 -11.35
CA GLY A 38 1.27 14.86 -11.47
C GLY A 38 1.91 16.06 -10.76
N SER A 39 1.17 16.74 -9.88
CA SER A 39 1.75 17.80 -9.06
C SER A 39 2.92 17.21 -8.27
N THR A 40 4.09 17.80 -8.44
CA THR A 40 5.28 17.41 -7.68
C THR A 40 4.94 17.51 -6.20
N ALA A 41 5.03 16.36 -5.52
CA ALA A 41 4.80 16.30 -4.09
C ALA A 41 5.56 17.44 -3.42
N ASN A 42 4.88 18.21 -2.59
CA ASN A 42 5.59 18.98 -1.60
C ASN A 42 6.49 17.98 -0.86
N ASN A 43 7.82 18.09 -1.01
CA ASN A 43 8.81 17.15 -0.47
C ASN A 43 8.67 16.92 1.05
N ASN A 44 7.83 17.72 1.72
CA ASN A 44 7.52 17.58 3.13
C ASN A 44 6.39 16.56 3.42
N THR A 45 5.47 16.33 2.50
CA THR A 45 4.34 15.40 2.70
C THR A 45 4.76 13.94 2.49
N ARG A 46 5.57 13.69 1.46
CA ARG A 46 6.04 12.34 1.13
C ARG A 46 7.53 12.35 0.80
N LYS A 47 8.27 11.41 1.39
CA LYS A 47 9.67 11.11 1.08
C LYS A 47 9.79 9.60 0.93
N SER A 48 9.86 9.14 -0.30
CA SER A 48 9.98 7.70 -0.61
C SER A 48 10.46 7.51 -2.04
N GLU A 49 11.23 6.47 -2.28
CA GLU A 49 11.47 5.94 -3.61
C GLU A 49 10.28 5.05 -3.99
N ILE A 50 9.73 5.23 -5.19
CA ILE A 50 8.66 4.37 -5.70
C ILE A 50 9.04 3.77 -7.04
N ARG A 51 8.49 2.60 -7.31
CA ARG A 51 8.59 1.92 -8.60
C ARG A 51 7.24 1.32 -8.95
N TRP A 52 6.82 1.48 -10.19
CA TRP A 52 5.54 0.98 -10.68
C TRP A 52 5.74 -0.36 -11.37
N ILE A 53 5.28 -1.44 -10.74
CA ILE A 53 5.27 -2.77 -11.32
C ILE A 53 4.09 -2.84 -12.30
N ASN A 54 4.38 -3.17 -13.57
CA ASN A 54 3.33 -3.32 -14.57
C ASN A 54 2.52 -4.61 -14.31
N PRO A 55 1.21 -4.52 -14.02
CA PRO A 55 0.38 -5.70 -13.73
C PRO A 55 0.18 -6.63 -14.95
N ASN A 56 0.49 -6.16 -16.16
CA ASN A 56 0.35 -6.95 -17.39
C ASN A 56 1.61 -7.75 -17.76
N ASP A 57 2.73 -7.52 -17.05
CA ASP A 57 3.94 -8.29 -17.30
C ASP A 57 3.78 -9.72 -16.76
N TYR A 58 4.28 -10.70 -17.53
CA TYR A 58 4.17 -12.11 -17.14
C TYR A 58 4.76 -12.40 -15.76
N GLN A 59 5.90 -11.78 -15.44
CA GLN A 59 6.56 -11.92 -14.14
C GLN A 59 5.75 -11.36 -12.96
N SER A 60 4.82 -10.43 -13.21
CA SER A 60 3.99 -9.81 -12.16
C SER A 60 2.69 -10.56 -11.91
N LYS A 61 2.38 -11.58 -12.71
CA LYS A 61 1.08 -12.27 -12.66
C LYS A 61 0.77 -12.82 -11.27
N PHE A 62 1.70 -13.47 -10.60
CA PHE A 62 1.48 -14.03 -9.26
C PHE A 62 1.21 -12.92 -8.21
N ILE A 63 1.83 -11.75 -8.37
CA ILE A 63 1.58 -10.57 -7.51
C ILE A 63 0.14 -10.09 -7.72
N VAL A 64 -0.31 -9.99 -8.97
CA VAL A 64 -1.69 -9.62 -9.31
C VAL A 64 -2.69 -10.60 -8.71
N ASP A 65 -2.47 -11.91 -8.89
CA ASP A 65 -3.34 -12.97 -8.38
C ASP A 65 -3.43 -12.92 -6.85
N MET A 66 -2.29 -12.71 -6.17
CA MET A 66 -2.21 -12.57 -4.71
C MET A 66 -2.97 -11.32 -4.21
N LEU A 67 -2.76 -10.17 -4.85
CA LEU A 67 -3.45 -8.93 -4.49
C LEU A 67 -4.96 -9.07 -4.65
N TRP A 68 -5.42 -9.69 -5.74
CA TRP A 68 -6.83 -9.99 -5.95
C TRP A 68 -7.40 -10.94 -4.91
N TYR A 69 -6.63 -11.93 -4.47
CA TYR A 69 -7.06 -12.84 -3.41
C TYR A 69 -7.37 -12.05 -2.13
N PHE A 70 -6.44 -11.25 -1.62
CA PHE A 70 -6.65 -10.47 -0.40
C PHE A 70 -7.75 -9.42 -0.56
N ALA A 71 -7.82 -8.76 -1.71
CA ALA A 71 -8.86 -7.78 -1.98
C ALA A 71 -10.27 -8.40 -1.96
N LYS A 72 -10.46 -9.54 -2.62
CA LYS A 72 -11.74 -10.24 -2.66
C LYS A 72 -12.14 -10.76 -1.27
N GLU A 73 -11.20 -11.29 -0.50
CA GLU A 73 -11.45 -11.75 0.87
C GLU A 73 -11.84 -10.59 1.79
N ALA A 74 -11.11 -9.47 1.75
CA ALA A 74 -11.46 -8.28 2.50
C ALA A 74 -12.84 -7.73 2.11
N ASN A 75 -13.09 -7.65 0.81
CA ASN A 75 -14.34 -7.12 0.28
C ASN A 75 -15.55 -7.96 0.69
N ARG A 76 -15.43 -9.28 0.54
CA ARG A 76 -16.46 -10.25 0.93
C ARG A 76 -16.77 -10.22 2.43
N SER A 77 -15.72 -10.10 3.25
CA SER A 77 -15.84 -10.21 4.71
C SER A 77 -16.27 -8.90 5.39
N ALA A 78 -15.86 -7.75 4.83
CA ALA A 78 -15.96 -6.48 5.53
C ALA A 78 -16.57 -5.32 4.72
N PHE A 79 -16.17 -5.13 3.44
CA PHE A 79 -16.40 -3.85 2.79
C PHE A 79 -17.61 -3.82 1.87
N GLY A 80 -17.82 -4.85 1.05
CA GLY A 80 -18.98 -4.98 0.16
C GLY A 80 -19.02 -3.94 -0.97
N PHE A 81 -17.85 -3.51 -1.47
CA PHE A 81 -17.75 -2.56 -2.58
C PHE A 81 -17.90 -3.24 -3.94
N ASP A 82 -18.36 -2.50 -4.94
CA ASP A 82 -18.19 -2.87 -6.33
C ASP A 82 -16.72 -2.68 -6.71
N ILE A 83 -16.03 -3.78 -7.03
CA ILE A 83 -14.60 -3.79 -7.40
C ILE A 83 -14.40 -4.62 -8.67
N ASP A 84 -13.64 -4.09 -9.64
CA ASP A 84 -13.43 -4.78 -10.92
C ASP A 84 -12.06 -4.53 -11.57
N TYR A 85 -11.24 -3.61 -11.05
CA TYR A 85 -10.00 -3.20 -11.70
C TYR A 85 -8.82 -3.03 -10.73
N LEU A 86 -7.65 -3.53 -11.13
CA LEU A 86 -6.37 -3.35 -10.43
C LEU A 86 -5.39 -2.69 -11.43
N PRO A 87 -5.27 -1.35 -11.40
CA PRO A 87 -4.46 -0.63 -12.38
C PRO A 87 -2.98 -0.61 -12.04
N ASP A 88 -2.66 -0.46 -10.76
CA ASP A 88 -1.33 -0.07 -10.31
C ASP A 88 -0.83 -0.95 -9.17
N ILE A 89 0.45 -1.32 -9.25
CA ILE A 89 1.18 -1.98 -8.17
C ILE A 89 2.40 -1.13 -7.87
N GLN A 90 2.49 -0.58 -6.66
CA GLN A 90 3.58 0.28 -6.25
C GLN A 90 4.52 -0.44 -5.28
N PHE A 91 5.76 -0.64 -5.69
CA PHE A 91 6.85 -1.01 -4.80
C PHE A 91 7.44 0.27 -4.20
N THR A 92 7.48 0.35 -2.87
CA THR A 92 7.88 1.57 -2.15
C THR A 92 9.02 1.29 -1.20
N LYS A 93 10.01 2.20 -1.17
CA LYS A 93 11.10 2.21 -0.20
C LYS A 93 11.09 3.51 0.58
N TYR A 94 11.18 3.39 1.90
CA TYR A 94 11.36 4.50 2.84
C TYR A 94 12.73 4.32 3.51
N SER A 95 13.67 5.22 3.25
CA SER A 95 15.03 5.19 3.83
C SER A 95 15.16 6.18 4.98
N ALA A 96 15.89 5.79 6.01
CA ALA A 96 16.26 6.68 7.11
C ALA A 96 17.14 7.85 6.63
N ASP A 97 18.01 7.63 5.66
CA ASP A 97 18.91 8.66 5.10
C ASP A 97 18.15 9.83 4.49
N GLU A 98 16.93 9.57 4.02
CA GLU A 98 16.04 10.57 3.43
C GLU A 98 14.92 11.03 4.39
N ASN A 99 14.93 10.52 5.63
CA ASN A 99 13.81 10.70 6.56
C ASN A 99 12.49 10.24 5.93
N GLY A 100 12.53 9.02 5.36
CA GLY A 100 11.46 8.44 4.56
C GLY A 100 10.16 8.36 5.33
N LYS A 101 9.09 8.97 4.78
CA LYS A 101 7.77 9.07 5.41
C LYS A 101 6.68 9.30 4.38
N TYR A 102 5.42 9.18 4.81
CA TYR A 102 4.27 9.69 4.09
C TYR A 102 3.24 10.21 5.10
N ASP A 103 2.99 11.52 5.12
CA ASP A 103 2.07 12.17 6.05
C ASP A 103 0.61 11.77 5.81
N TRP A 104 -0.27 12.25 6.67
CA TRP A 104 -1.71 11.96 6.63
C TRP A 104 -2.32 12.23 5.27
N HIS A 105 -2.93 11.21 4.68
CA HIS A 105 -3.61 11.27 3.38
C HIS A 105 -4.67 10.17 3.27
N CYS A 106 -5.55 10.29 2.29
CA CYS A 106 -6.40 9.21 1.83
C CYS A 106 -6.05 8.88 0.37
N ASP A 107 -6.32 7.66 -0.05
CA ASP A 107 -6.00 7.19 -1.40
C ASP A 107 -7.12 7.46 -2.41
N THR A 108 -8.35 7.69 -1.94
CA THR A 108 -9.47 8.11 -2.79
C THR A 108 -9.38 9.59 -3.07
N PHE A 109 -9.33 9.95 -4.35
CA PHE A 109 -9.29 11.34 -4.79
C PHE A 109 -10.66 11.72 -5.37
N TRP A 110 -11.50 12.36 -4.55
CA TRP A 110 -12.91 12.63 -4.89
C TRP A 110 -13.12 13.53 -6.12
N ALA A 111 -12.17 14.42 -6.40
CA ALA A 111 -12.24 15.35 -7.52
C ALA A 111 -11.64 14.78 -8.82
N ASN A 112 -11.25 13.49 -8.86
CA ASN A 112 -10.68 12.93 -10.07
C ASN A 112 -11.70 12.85 -11.21
N PRO A 113 -11.28 13.07 -12.47
CA PRO A 113 -12.17 13.00 -13.64
C PRO A 113 -12.49 11.57 -14.09
N SER A 114 -11.83 10.55 -13.51
CA SER A 114 -12.05 9.14 -13.83
C SER A 114 -13.49 8.72 -13.52
N THR A 115 -13.97 7.70 -14.20
CA THR A 115 -15.23 7.02 -13.92
C THR A 115 -15.11 6.02 -12.77
N TYR A 116 -13.88 5.81 -12.27
CA TYR A 116 -13.51 4.86 -11.21
C TYR A 116 -12.96 5.59 -9.99
N ASP A 117 -13.23 5.02 -8.82
CA ASP A 117 -12.60 5.40 -7.55
C ASP A 117 -11.75 4.24 -7.01
N ARG A 118 -10.66 4.55 -6.31
CA ARG A 118 -9.96 3.59 -5.47
C ARG A 118 -10.89 3.20 -4.32
N LYS A 119 -11.17 1.91 -4.19
CA LYS A 119 -12.10 1.34 -3.21
C LYS A 119 -11.38 0.71 -2.04
N ILE A 120 -10.38 -0.11 -2.33
CA ILE A 120 -9.62 -0.88 -1.34
C ILE A 120 -8.14 -0.60 -1.55
N SER A 121 -7.48 -0.15 -0.51
CA SER A 121 -6.03 -0.06 -0.42
C SER A 121 -5.50 -1.33 0.23
N LEU A 122 -4.46 -1.91 -0.37
CA LEU A 122 -3.70 -3.05 0.14
C LEU A 122 -2.28 -2.61 0.41
N VAL A 123 -1.75 -2.96 1.59
CA VAL A 123 -0.34 -2.75 1.93
C VAL A 123 0.23 -4.06 2.44
N ILE A 124 1.35 -4.48 1.85
CA ILE A 124 2.11 -5.67 2.23
C ILE A 124 3.47 -5.23 2.77
N GLN A 125 3.81 -5.69 3.96
CA GLN A 125 5.09 -5.43 4.60
C GLN A 125 6.16 -6.39 4.06
N LEU A 126 7.26 -5.85 3.52
CA LEU A 126 8.31 -6.65 2.87
C LEU A 126 9.63 -6.71 3.63
N THR A 127 9.83 -5.84 4.63
CA THR A 127 11.08 -5.76 5.41
C THR A 127 10.87 -6.34 6.81
N ASP A 128 11.85 -7.10 7.31
CA ASP A 128 11.84 -7.61 8.67
C ASP A 128 11.90 -6.44 9.67
N PRO A 129 11.11 -6.46 10.77
CA PRO A 129 11.06 -5.38 11.75
C PRO A 129 12.40 -5.12 12.45
N SER A 130 13.33 -6.07 12.46
CA SER A 130 14.68 -5.89 13.01
C SER A 130 15.59 -5.04 12.12
N GLU A 131 15.26 -4.86 10.85
CA GLU A 131 16.07 -4.16 9.86
C GLU A 131 15.81 -2.64 9.84
N TYR A 132 14.74 -2.15 10.49
CA TYR A 132 14.39 -0.73 10.48
C TYR A 132 13.69 -0.28 11.76
N ASP A 133 13.77 1.02 12.07
CA ASP A 133 13.04 1.67 13.16
C ASP A 133 12.16 2.81 12.61
N GLY A 134 11.05 3.11 13.29
CA GLY A 134 10.03 4.02 12.76
C GLY A 134 9.28 3.39 11.60
N GLY A 135 8.80 4.19 10.65
CA GLY A 135 8.10 3.71 9.47
C GLY A 135 6.77 3.00 9.77
N ASP A 136 6.12 3.31 10.90
CA ASP A 136 4.88 2.67 11.31
C ASP A 136 3.72 3.10 10.41
N PHE A 137 2.97 2.13 9.91
CA PHE A 137 1.70 2.37 9.26
C PHE A 137 0.64 2.67 10.31
N GLN A 138 -0.08 3.76 10.17
CA GLN A 138 -1.11 4.21 11.11
C GLN A 138 -2.37 4.64 10.37
N LEU A 139 -3.55 4.22 10.85
CA LEU A 139 -4.83 4.84 10.52
C LEU A 139 -5.08 6.00 11.48
N ASP A 140 -5.94 6.96 11.04
CA ASP A 140 -6.37 8.06 11.89
C ASP A 140 -6.96 7.53 13.21
N PRO A 141 -6.58 8.10 14.37
CA PRO A 141 -7.01 7.63 15.68
C PRO A 141 -8.53 7.60 15.93
N GLN A 142 -9.33 8.24 15.09
CA GLN A 142 -10.79 8.12 15.14
C GLN A 142 -11.29 6.71 14.78
N TYR A 143 -10.45 5.89 14.15
CA TYR A 143 -10.78 4.52 13.76
C TYR A 143 -10.29 3.51 14.81
N PRO A 144 -10.88 2.29 14.86
CA PRO A 144 -10.36 1.21 15.70
C PRO A 144 -8.88 0.96 15.47
N ALA A 145 -8.16 0.79 16.57
CA ALA A 145 -6.71 0.62 16.56
C ALA A 145 -6.29 -0.62 15.76
N LEU A 146 -5.20 -0.46 15.01
CA LEU A 146 -4.53 -1.55 14.30
C LEU A 146 -3.67 -2.39 15.25
N PRO A 147 -3.39 -3.66 14.92
CA PRO A 147 -2.40 -4.48 15.62
C PRO A 147 -0.98 -4.03 15.24
N ALA A 148 -0.55 -2.86 15.73
CA ALA A 148 0.63 -2.12 15.26
C ALA A 148 1.91 -2.97 15.26
N ALA A 149 2.16 -3.79 16.30
CA ALA A 149 3.32 -4.67 16.35
C ALA A 149 3.29 -5.72 15.23
N ALA A 150 2.16 -6.41 15.06
CA ALA A 150 2.01 -7.46 14.05
C ALA A 150 2.03 -6.90 12.61
N LEU A 151 1.64 -5.63 12.41
CA LEU A 151 1.73 -4.97 11.10
C LEU A 151 3.18 -4.76 10.64
N ARG A 152 4.14 -4.72 11.58
CA ARG A 152 5.56 -4.59 11.24
C ARG A 152 6.15 -5.91 10.77
N ASP A 153 5.53 -7.04 11.11
CA ASP A 153 6.06 -8.35 10.77
C ASP A 153 6.07 -8.56 9.25
N LYS A 154 7.20 -9.03 8.76
CA LYS A 154 7.44 -9.33 7.34
C LYS A 154 6.36 -10.29 6.82
N GLY A 155 5.81 -10.00 5.65
CA GLY A 155 4.73 -10.79 5.03
C GLY A 155 3.33 -10.48 5.56
N SER A 156 3.17 -9.52 6.49
CA SER A 156 1.86 -9.06 6.93
C SER A 156 1.16 -8.23 5.85
N VAL A 157 -0.16 -8.41 5.76
CA VAL A 157 -1.02 -7.74 4.78
C VAL A 157 -2.13 -6.99 5.51
N ILE A 158 -2.37 -5.74 5.14
CA ILE A 158 -3.53 -4.98 5.57
C ILE A 158 -4.33 -4.52 4.35
N ALA A 159 -5.66 -4.65 4.45
CA ALA A 159 -6.64 -4.10 3.51
C ALA A 159 -7.57 -3.13 4.24
N PHE A 160 -7.83 -1.97 3.63
CA PHE A 160 -8.73 -0.96 4.19
C PHE A 160 -9.39 -0.14 3.08
N PRO A 161 -10.57 0.47 3.33
CA PRO A 161 -11.18 1.40 2.39
C PRO A 161 -10.26 2.57 2.04
N SER A 162 -10.07 2.83 0.77
CA SER A 162 -9.11 3.84 0.26
C SER A 162 -9.38 5.27 0.71
N PHE A 163 -10.58 5.55 1.21
CA PHE A 163 -10.95 6.86 1.76
C PHE A 163 -10.55 7.06 3.23
N LEU A 164 -10.00 6.03 3.90
CA LEU A 164 -9.53 6.19 5.29
C LEU A 164 -8.23 6.98 5.32
N ASN A 165 -8.18 7.96 6.23
CA ASN A 165 -6.99 8.75 6.47
C ASN A 165 -5.91 7.90 7.15
N HIS A 166 -4.71 7.88 6.58
CA HIS A 166 -3.59 7.06 7.06
C HIS A 166 -2.24 7.71 6.77
N ARG A 167 -1.20 7.18 7.42
CA ARG A 167 0.18 7.67 7.22
C ARG A 167 1.22 6.57 7.42
N VAL A 168 2.45 6.87 6.99
CA VAL A 168 3.68 6.17 7.39
C VAL A 168 4.56 7.16 8.16
N THR A 169 4.88 6.83 9.43
CA THR A 169 5.77 7.66 10.26
C THR A 169 7.20 7.69 9.69
N PRO A 170 8.03 8.67 10.04
CA PRO A 170 9.42 8.70 9.59
C PRO A 170 10.18 7.42 9.95
N VAL A 171 10.93 6.89 8.98
CA VAL A 171 11.93 5.84 9.21
C VAL A 171 13.16 6.49 9.83
N THR A 172 13.62 5.99 10.96
CA THR A 172 14.73 6.56 11.74
C THR A 172 16.01 5.72 11.70
N ARG A 173 15.90 4.44 11.28
CA ARG A 173 17.04 3.55 11.00
C ARG A 173 16.66 2.60 9.87
N GLY A 174 17.61 2.27 9.00
CA GLY A 174 17.47 1.27 7.96
C GLY A 174 16.52 1.66 6.83
N VAL A 175 15.93 0.65 6.20
CA VAL A 175 15.04 0.81 5.03
C VAL A 175 13.80 -0.05 5.19
N ARG A 176 12.63 0.58 5.13
CA ARG A 176 11.34 -0.12 5.08
C ARG A 176 10.87 -0.26 3.63
N ARG A 177 10.55 -1.47 3.21
CA ARG A 177 9.94 -1.76 1.90
C ARG A 177 8.50 -2.22 2.08
N SER A 178 7.64 -1.80 1.17
CA SER A 178 6.26 -2.27 1.12
C SER A 178 5.77 -2.38 -0.32
N LEU A 179 4.82 -3.30 -0.54
CA LEU A 179 4.03 -3.35 -1.77
C LEU A 179 2.67 -2.74 -1.49
N VAL A 180 2.24 -1.83 -2.35
CA VAL A 180 0.95 -1.14 -2.24
C VAL A 180 0.16 -1.32 -3.53
N SER A 181 -1.14 -1.54 -3.42
CA SER A 181 -2.03 -1.55 -4.57
C SER A 181 -3.40 -1.02 -4.21
N TRP A 182 -4.11 -0.50 -5.21
CA TRP A 182 -5.44 0.09 -5.06
C TRP A 182 -6.41 -0.60 -5.99
N ILE A 183 -7.32 -1.37 -5.41
CA ILE A 183 -8.41 -1.96 -6.18
C ILE A 183 -9.46 -0.90 -6.44
N GLN A 184 -9.83 -0.76 -7.70
CA GLN A 184 -10.79 0.23 -8.17
C GLN A 184 -12.13 -0.40 -8.53
N GLY A 185 -13.14 0.44 -8.58
CA GLY A 185 -14.48 0.13 -9.06
C GLY A 185 -15.23 1.39 -9.42
N PRO A 186 -16.48 1.29 -9.90
CA PRO A 186 -17.31 2.45 -10.26
C PRO A 186 -17.34 3.48 -9.12
N LYS A 187 -17.49 4.77 -9.47
CA LYS A 187 -17.54 5.85 -8.46
C LYS A 187 -18.47 5.53 -7.30
N PHE A 188 -18.09 5.99 -6.11
CA PHE A 188 -19.01 5.97 -4.95
C PHE A 188 -20.27 6.81 -5.27
N ARG A 189 -21.41 6.31 -4.85
CA ARG A 189 -22.71 6.96 -5.02
C ARG A 189 -23.35 7.22 -3.65
#